data_0055d298a107f17fcbf86579b3431793
#
_entry.id   0055d298a107f17fcbf86579b3431793
#
_cell.length_a   1.000
_cell.length_b   1.000
_cell.length_c   1.000
_cell.angle_alpha   90.00
_cell.angle_beta   90.00
_cell.angle_gamma   90.00
#
_symmetry.space_group_name_H-M   'P 1'
#
loop_
_entity.id
_entity.type
_entity.pdbx_description
1 polymer ?
#
loop_
_entity_poly.entity_id
_entity_poly.type
_entity_poly.pdbx_seq_one_letter_code
_entity_poly.pdbx_strand_id
1 'polypeptide(L)'
;MKTALHAALLALPIALSAGLAQAEIALYPTGPSEDSAFLRFVNAAPGTLQLVADGSKASLQLDAAKPVSAYLPVPAGKAIKGTLSRDGKTSALDLSVAPGEFATVFALQDASGIKQRVVREQPDDFNALKASLAFVNLDPACQGASLRPAGRNADLFKDAPEASVQRRSINPVKLSVQLVCANANVGSPVDLGELKAGERYSVLLLPSANGPQLLTATDTLSN
;
A
#
# COMPACT_ATOMS: atom_id res chain seq x y z
N MET A 1 -58.54 50.99 -66.83
CA MET A 1 -57.21 50.55 -67.20
C MET A 1 -56.23 50.97 -66.14
N LYS A 2 -55.99 50.21 -65.13
CA LYS A 2 -54.81 50.32 -64.21
C LYS A 2 -54.67 48.96 -63.50
N THR A 3 -53.72 48.20 -63.90
CA THR A 3 -53.33 46.93 -63.34
C THR A 3 -52.47 47.15 -62.09
N ALA A 4 -52.90 46.69 -60.94
CA ALA A 4 -52.16 46.72 -59.70
C ALA A 4 -51.37 45.37 -59.53
N LEU A 5 -50.06 45.50 -59.45
CA LEU A 5 -49.15 44.41 -59.24
C LEU A 5 -49.01 44.12 -57.72
N HIS A 6 -49.40 42.92 -57.31
CA HIS A 6 -49.24 42.52 -55.90
C HIS A 6 -47.94 41.73 -55.81
N ALA A 7 -46.94 42.29 -55.10
CA ALA A 7 -45.72 41.60 -54.76
C ALA A 7 -45.97 40.78 -53.45
N ALA A 8 -45.91 39.48 -53.59
CA ALA A 8 -45.92 38.53 -52.43
C ALA A 8 -44.53 38.39 -51.85
N LEU A 9 -44.34 38.85 -50.62
CA LEU A 9 -43.10 38.54 -49.84
C LEU A 9 -43.22 37.14 -49.24
N LEU A 10 -42.39 36.23 -49.71
CA LEU A 10 -42.19 34.96 -49.04
C LEU A 10 -41.21 35.14 -47.84
N ALA A 11 -41.75 35.05 -46.65
CA ALA A 11 -40.94 34.95 -45.44
C ALA A 11 -40.50 33.49 -45.22
N LEU A 12 -39.18 33.23 -45.28
CA LEU A 12 -38.57 31.94 -44.98
C LEU A 12 -38.34 31.82 -43.46
N PRO A 13 -38.84 30.80 -42.74
CA PRO A 13 -38.51 30.61 -41.36
C PRO A 13 -37.12 29.98 -41.23
N ILE A 14 -36.19 30.69 -40.60
CA ILE A 14 -34.91 30.18 -40.16
C ILE A 14 -35.16 29.29 -38.91
N ALA A 15 -35.10 27.98 -39.09
CA ALA A 15 -35.13 27.02 -38.00
C ALA A 15 -33.76 27.06 -37.29
N LEU A 16 -33.72 27.73 -36.12
CA LEU A 16 -32.60 27.60 -35.19
C LEU A 16 -32.63 26.17 -34.62
N SER A 17 -31.81 25.28 -35.15
CA SER A 17 -31.49 24.03 -34.51
C SER A 17 -30.55 24.31 -33.31
N ALA A 18 -31.15 24.48 -32.12
CA ALA A 18 -30.39 24.42 -30.87
C ALA A 18 -29.84 22.98 -30.70
N GLY A 19 -28.58 22.80 -31.01
CA GLY A 19 -27.84 21.58 -30.66
C GLY A 19 -27.85 21.47 -29.13
N LEU A 20 -28.56 20.45 -28.63
CA LEU A 20 -28.41 20.01 -27.24
C LEU A 20 -26.97 19.52 -27.07
N ALA A 21 -26.11 20.38 -26.55
CA ALA A 21 -24.87 19.96 -25.99
C ALA A 21 -25.21 19.02 -24.81
N GLN A 22 -25.15 17.71 -25.02
CA GLN A 22 -25.13 16.76 -23.94
C GLN A 22 -23.83 17.05 -23.20
N ALA A 23 -23.93 17.73 -22.07
CA ALA A 23 -22.88 17.73 -21.08
C ALA A 23 -22.72 16.26 -20.64
N GLU A 24 -21.69 15.62 -21.12
CA GLU A 24 -21.22 14.34 -20.61
C GLU A 24 -20.90 14.57 -19.13
N ILE A 25 -21.82 14.22 -18.25
CA ILE A 25 -21.57 14.18 -16.82
C ILE A 25 -20.55 13.07 -16.66
N ALA A 26 -19.27 13.44 -16.50
CA ALA A 26 -18.25 12.52 -16.05
C ALA A 26 -18.73 11.99 -14.68
N LEU A 27 -19.30 10.82 -14.69
CA LEU A 27 -20.00 10.16 -13.57
C LEU A 27 -19.06 9.74 -12.45
N TYR A 28 -17.95 10.15 -12.32
CA TYR A 28 -16.83 10.15 -11.39
C TYR A 28 -15.56 10.42 -12.21
N PRO A 29 -14.66 11.28 -11.78
CA PRO A 29 -13.29 11.13 -12.21
C PRO A 29 -12.95 9.68 -11.82
N THR A 30 -12.67 8.84 -12.81
CA THR A 30 -12.03 7.54 -12.58
C THR A 30 -10.92 7.84 -11.59
N GLY A 31 -11.12 7.35 -10.36
CA GLY A 31 -10.34 7.83 -9.25
C GLY A 31 -8.85 7.58 -9.50
N PRO A 32 -7.95 8.12 -8.70
CA PRO A 32 -6.51 8.00 -8.85
C PRO A 32 -5.99 6.56 -8.91
N SER A 33 -6.85 5.55 -8.81
CA SER A 33 -6.52 4.13 -8.77
C SER A 33 -5.93 3.58 -10.08
N GLU A 34 -6.29 4.11 -11.25
CA GLU A 34 -5.74 3.58 -12.51
C GLU A 34 -4.34 4.11 -12.81
N ASP A 35 -4.03 5.33 -12.34
CA ASP A 35 -2.73 5.97 -12.55
C ASP A 35 -1.87 6.06 -11.28
N SER A 36 -2.35 5.53 -10.17
CA SER A 36 -1.67 5.55 -8.88
C SER A 36 -1.22 4.17 -8.46
N ALA A 37 -0.08 4.13 -7.82
CA ALA A 37 0.45 3.00 -7.08
C ALA A 37 0.75 3.45 -5.65
N PHE A 38 1.01 2.54 -4.75
CA PHE A 38 1.16 2.84 -3.34
C PHE A 38 2.48 2.28 -2.82
N LEU A 39 3.30 3.15 -2.25
CA LEU A 39 4.63 2.79 -1.77
C LEU A 39 4.77 3.13 -0.29
N ARG A 40 5.21 2.17 0.53
CA ARG A 40 5.60 2.43 1.92
C ARG A 40 7.00 1.94 2.21
N PHE A 41 7.56 2.46 3.30
CA PHE A 41 8.89 2.13 3.75
C PHE A 41 8.85 1.57 5.16
N VAL A 42 9.74 0.62 5.43
CA VAL A 42 9.91 0.00 6.75
C VAL A 42 11.38 0.07 7.13
N ASN A 43 11.66 0.69 8.26
CA ASN A 43 12.97 0.60 8.90
C ASN A 43 13.05 -0.71 9.69
N ALA A 44 13.68 -1.70 9.13
CA ALA A 44 13.80 -3.04 9.70
C ALA A 44 15.13 -3.26 10.41
N ALA A 45 15.73 -2.20 10.97
CA ALA A 45 16.98 -2.27 11.72
C ALA A 45 17.09 -1.11 12.72
N PRO A 46 17.98 -1.19 13.70
CA PRO A 46 18.28 -0.07 14.60
C PRO A 46 18.75 1.19 13.87
N GLY A 47 18.64 2.34 14.54
CA GLY A 47 19.00 3.65 13.97
C GLY A 47 17.86 4.31 13.19
N THR A 48 18.02 5.57 12.84
CA THR A 48 17.03 6.32 12.06
C THR A 48 17.28 6.15 10.57
N LEU A 49 16.30 5.62 9.86
CA LEU A 49 16.29 5.57 8.40
C LEU A 49 15.76 6.91 7.88
N GLN A 50 16.54 7.58 7.05
CA GLN A 50 16.12 8.75 6.30
C GLN A 50 15.97 8.39 4.82
N LEU A 51 14.91 8.86 4.20
CA LEU A 51 14.64 8.68 2.78
C LEU A 51 14.43 10.06 2.15
N VAL A 52 15.13 10.32 1.05
CA VAL A 52 14.99 11.54 0.23
C VAL A 52 14.72 11.08 -1.20
N ALA A 53 13.60 11.51 -1.76
CA ALA A 53 13.30 11.28 -3.18
C ALA A 53 14.13 12.23 -4.06
N ASP A 54 14.54 11.77 -5.23
CA ASP A 54 15.31 12.58 -6.19
C ASP A 54 14.52 13.83 -6.57
N GLY A 55 15.21 14.97 -6.57
CA GLY A 55 14.61 16.28 -6.86
C GLY A 55 13.77 16.86 -5.71
N SER A 56 13.64 16.18 -4.58
CA SER A 56 12.91 16.66 -3.39
C SER A 56 13.87 17.21 -2.34
N LYS A 57 13.42 18.24 -1.60
CA LYS A 57 14.05 18.69 -0.37
C LYS A 57 13.42 18.09 0.89
N ALA A 58 12.25 17.47 0.75
CA ALA A 58 11.57 16.80 1.85
C ALA A 58 12.21 15.44 2.13
N SER A 59 12.27 15.07 3.40
CA SER A 59 12.76 13.77 3.84
C SER A 59 11.69 13.05 4.68
N LEU A 60 11.59 11.75 4.48
CA LEU A 60 10.85 10.86 5.37
C LEU A 60 11.84 10.26 6.37
N GLN A 61 11.50 10.31 7.66
CA GLN A 61 12.31 9.69 8.71
C GLN A 61 11.51 8.57 9.40
N LEU A 62 12.15 7.44 9.58
CA LEU A 62 11.60 6.27 10.27
C LEU A 62 12.59 5.83 11.35
N ASP A 63 12.13 5.76 12.57
CA ASP A 63 12.90 5.38 13.74
C ASP A 63 12.21 4.26 14.54
N ALA A 64 12.69 3.95 15.73
CA ALA A 64 12.13 2.92 16.57
C ALA A 64 10.69 3.23 17.05
N ALA A 65 10.30 4.51 17.16
CA ALA A 65 8.95 4.91 17.56
C ALA A 65 7.96 4.86 16.39
N LYS A 66 8.44 5.12 15.17
CA LYS A 66 7.66 5.07 13.93
C LYS A 66 8.44 4.35 12.84
N PRO A 67 8.58 3.03 12.92
CA PRO A 67 9.39 2.26 11.98
C PRO A 67 8.73 2.01 10.62
N VAL A 68 7.42 2.24 10.50
CA VAL A 68 6.63 2.00 9.28
C VAL A 68 5.97 3.30 8.84
N SER A 69 6.13 3.66 7.56
CA SER A 69 5.40 4.80 6.99
C SER A 69 3.95 4.45 6.66
N ALA A 70 3.11 5.46 6.45
CA ALA A 70 1.90 5.29 5.66
C ALA A 70 2.27 4.90 4.22
N TYR A 71 1.30 4.39 3.46
CA TYR A 71 1.43 4.24 2.02
C TYR A 71 1.34 5.60 1.34
N LEU A 72 2.35 5.94 0.58
CA LEU A 72 2.48 7.15 -0.21
C LEU A 72 1.93 6.88 -1.61
N PRO A 73 0.96 7.65 -2.11
CA PRO A 73 0.55 7.54 -3.51
C PRO A 73 1.70 8.00 -4.41
N VAL A 74 2.01 7.21 -5.42
CA VAL A 74 3.07 7.46 -6.39
C VAL A 74 2.55 7.23 -7.81
N PRO A 75 3.12 7.90 -8.84
CA PRO A 75 2.74 7.65 -10.23
C PRO A 75 3.03 6.21 -10.63
N ALA A 76 1.99 5.49 -11.09
CA ALA A 76 2.12 4.10 -11.50
C ALA A 76 3.03 3.93 -12.73
N GLY A 77 3.79 2.84 -12.77
CA GLY A 77 4.66 2.48 -13.89
C GLY A 77 5.86 3.40 -14.12
N LYS A 78 5.99 4.49 -13.35
CA LYS A 78 7.15 5.40 -13.46
C LYS A 78 8.26 5.00 -12.50
N ALA A 79 9.51 5.30 -12.89
CA ALA A 79 10.66 5.09 -12.00
C ALA A 79 10.58 6.04 -10.81
N ILE A 80 10.66 5.46 -9.61
CA ILE A 80 10.74 6.16 -8.34
C ILE A 80 12.17 6.06 -7.86
N LYS A 81 12.86 7.20 -7.81
CA LYS A 81 14.27 7.26 -7.46
C LYS A 81 14.48 8.06 -6.18
N GLY A 82 15.53 7.71 -5.44
CA GLY A 82 15.86 8.39 -4.20
C GLY A 82 17.05 7.74 -3.50
N THR A 83 17.29 8.19 -2.29
CA THR A 83 18.36 7.67 -1.44
C THR A 83 17.83 7.35 -0.06
N LEU A 84 18.11 6.14 0.40
CA LEU A 84 17.96 5.75 1.80
C LEU A 84 19.30 5.95 2.50
N SER A 85 19.27 6.51 3.70
CA SER A 85 20.47 6.69 4.53
C SER A 85 20.20 6.29 5.97
N ARG A 86 21.19 5.64 6.62
CA ARG A 86 21.18 5.23 8.04
C ARG A 86 22.62 5.13 8.52
N ASP A 87 22.94 5.78 9.65
CA ASP A 87 24.28 5.73 10.28
C ASP A 87 25.43 6.01 9.30
N GLY A 88 25.25 7.01 8.43
CA GLY A 88 26.25 7.39 7.42
C GLY A 88 26.39 6.42 6.23
N LYS A 89 25.62 5.34 6.20
CA LYS A 89 25.52 4.45 5.03
C LYS A 89 24.37 4.86 4.16
N THR A 90 24.53 4.69 2.84
CA THR A 90 23.50 5.06 1.85
C THR A 90 23.20 3.88 0.93
N SER A 91 21.97 3.84 0.42
CA SER A 91 21.52 2.88 -0.59
C SER A 91 20.59 3.59 -1.57
N ALA A 92 20.90 3.52 -2.86
CA ALA A 92 20.06 4.12 -3.88
C ALA A 92 18.75 3.34 -4.01
N LEU A 93 17.64 4.08 -4.11
CA LEU A 93 16.33 3.55 -4.43
C LEU A 93 16.09 3.76 -5.92
N ASP A 94 15.73 2.69 -6.63
CA ASP A 94 15.26 2.74 -8.03
C ASP A 94 14.28 1.59 -8.24
N LEU A 95 12.98 1.92 -8.28
CA LEU A 95 11.93 0.94 -8.52
C LEU A 95 10.75 1.58 -9.26
N SER A 96 9.91 0.74 -9.86
CA SER A 96 8.60 1.13 -10.35
C SER A 96 7.53 0.27 -9.68
N VAL A 97 6.33 0.81 -9.55
CA VAL A 97 5.17 0.13 -8.97
C VAL A 97 4.04 0.14 -9.99
N ALA A 98 3.41 -1.01 -10.22
CA ALA A 98 2.35 -1.14 -11.22
C ALA A 98 1.06 -0.41 -10.80
N PRO A 99 0.15 -0.07 -11.72
CA PRO A 99 -1.13 0.53 -11.38
C PRO A 99 -1.90 -0.28 -10.34
N GLY A 100 -2.38 0.39 -9.28
CA GLY A 100 -3.12 -0.23 -8.18
C GLY A 100 -2.29 -1.12 -7.24
N GLU A 101 -1.01 -1.36 -7.54
CA GLU A 101 -0.13 -2.20 -6.71
C GLU A 101 0.30 -1.47 -5.43
N PHE A 102 0.41 -2.24 -4.36
CA PHE A 102 1.01 -1.82 -3.09
C PHE A 102 2.40 -2.44 -2.97
N ALA A 103 3.43 -1.60 -2.84
CA ALA A 103 4.79 -2.04 -2.62
C ALA A 103 5.31 -1.59 -1.25
N THR A 104 5.99 -2.47 -0.56
CA THR A 104 6.67 -2.17 0.71
C THR A 104 8.17 -2.38 0.53
N VAL A 105 8.95 -1.32 0.74
CA VAL A 105 10.42 -1.35 0.74
C VAL A 105 10.89 -1.50 2.18
N PHE A 106 11.56 -2.61 2.46
CA PHE A 106 12.17 -2.88 3.75
C PHE A 106 13.66 -2.54 3.69
N ALA A 107 14.10 -1.68 4.60
CA ALA A 107 15.50 -1.33 4.79
C ALA A 107 16.09 -2.20 5.91
N LEU A 108 16.57 -3.38 5.53
CA LEU A 108 17.23 -4.33 6.41
C LEU A 108 18.68 -3.90 6.70
N GLN A 109 19.29 -4.50 7.71
CA GLN A 109 20.72 -4.39 7.98
C GLN A 109 21.44 -5.54 7.30
N ASP A 110 22.59 -5.24 6.68
CA ASP A 110 23.58 -6.25 6.32
C ASP A 110 25.01 -5.72 6.53
N ALA A 111 26.02 -6.51 6.16
CA ALA A 111 27.42 -6.14 6.33
C ALA A 111 27.82 -4.87 5.54
N SER A 112 27.13 -4.57 4.44
CA SER A 112 27.40 -3.41 3.59
C SER A 112 26.63 -2.15 4.06
N GLY A 113 25.65 -2.30 4.96
CA GLY A 113 24.84 -1.22 5.51
C GLY A 113 23.35 -1.43 5.30
N ILE A 114 22.75 -0.86 4.24
CA ILE A 114 21.31 -0.95 3.99
C ILE A 114 21.04 -1.92 2.83
N LYS A 115 20.41 -3.06 3.16
CA LYS A 115 19.88 -4.00 2.19
C LYS A 115 18.41 -3.76 1.97
N GLN A 116 18.03 -3.44 0.73
CA GLN A 116 16.63 -3.27 0.37
C GLN A 116 15.98 -4.61 -0.02
N ARG A 117 14.76 -4.83 0.47
CA ARG A 117 13.84 -5.88 -0.01
C ARG A 117 12.51 -5.24 -0.33
N VAL A 118 11.94 -5.61 -1.46
CA VAL A 118 10.63 -5.11 -1.90
C VAL A 118 9.64 -6.26 -1.90
N VAL A 119 8.56 -6.10 -1.15
CA VAL A 119 7.42 -7.01 -1.18
C VAL A 119 6.27 -6.29 -1.87
N ARG A 120 5.64 -6.95 -2.83
CA ARG A 120 4.60 -6.42 -3.68
C ARG A 120 3.30 -7.15 -3.43
N GLU A 121 2.21 -6.40 -3.43
CA GLU A 121 0.87 -6.93 -3.20
C GLU A 121 -0.10 -6.29 -4.21
N GLN A 122 -0.85 -7.13 -4.92
CA GLN A 122 -2.08 -6.70 -5.58
C GLN A 122 -3.19 -6.85 -4.53
N PRO A 123 -3.90 -5.76 -4.20
CA PRO A 123 -4.97 -5.86 -3.22
C PRO A 123 -6.10 -6.73 -3.78
N ASP A 124 -6.54 -7.68 -2.95
CA ASP A 124 -7.77 -8.43 -3.18
C ASP A 124 -8.99 -7.51 -2.97
N ASP A 125 -10.17 -8.02 -3.31
CA ASP A 125 -11.44 -7.33 -3.08
C ASP A 125 -11.54 -6.82 -1.65
N PHE A 126 -11.72 -5.51 -1.53
CA PHE A 126 -11.87 -4.85 -0.25
C PHE A 126 -13.29 -5.09 0.30
N ASN A 127 -13.37 -5.79 1.43
CA ASN A 127 -14.61 -5.98 2.14
C ASN A 127 -14.72 -5.02 3.32
N ALA A 128 -15.50 -3.96 3.18
CA ALA A 128 -15.67 -2.94 4.22
C ALA A 128 -16.29 -3.46 5.53
N LEU A 129 -16.88 -4.66 5.54
CA LEU A 129 -17.44 -5.30 6.75
C LEU A 129 -16.43 -6.19 7.49
N LYS A 130 -15.23 -6.35 6.94
CA LYS A 130 -14.16 -7.16 7.51
C LYS A 130 -12.93 -6.30 7.80
N ALA A 131 -12.11 -6.74 8.73
CA ALA A 131 -10.74 -6.29 8.84
C ALA A 131 -9.89 -7.06 7.84
N SER A 132 -8.91 -6.41 7.22
CA SER A 132 -7.96 -7.05 6.31
C SER A 132 -6.61 -7.17 7.00
N LEU A 133 -6.16 -8.39 7.24
CA LEU A 133 -4.88 -8.67 7.92
C LEU A 133 -3.89 -9.28 6.93
N ALA A 134 -2.68 -8.71 6.87
CA ALA A 134 -1.55 -9.25 6.12
C ALA A 134 -0.49 -9.83 7.05
N PHE A 135 0.18 -10.88 6.59
CA PHE A 135 1.41 -11.40 7.16
C PHE A 135 2.52 -11.36 6.10
N VAL A 136 3.60 -10.65 6.39
CA VAL A 136 4.77 -10.53 5.51
C VAL A 136 5.94 -11.23 6.18
N ASN A 137 6.56 -12.17 5.49
CA ASN A 137 7.74 -12.88 5.99
C ASN A 137 9.01 -12.37 5.30
N LEU A 138 9.96 -11.81 6.06
CA LEU A 138 11.30 -11.43 5.58
C LEU A 138 12.43 -12.14 6.34
N ASP A 139 12.11 -13.10 7.20
CA ASP A 139 13.11 -13.82 7.97
C ASP A 139 13.39 -15.19 7.36
N PRO A 140 14.54 -15.37 6.67
CA PRO A 140 14.91 -16.65 6.09
C PRO A 140 15.21 -17.74 7.14
N ALA A 141 15.47 -17.36 8.40
CA ALA A 141 15.74 -18.31 9.47
C ALA A 141 14.46 -18.93 10.05
N CYS A 142 13.30 -18.30 9.87
CA CYS A 142 12.01 -18.81 10.33
C CYS A 142 11.44 -19.81 9.32
N GLN A 143 11.84 -21.07 9.41
CA GLN A 143 11.30 -22.12 8.53
C GLN A 143 9.82 -22.37 8.83
N GLY A 144 9.01 -22.49 7.77
CA GLY A 144 7.57 -22.69 7.88
C GLY A 144 6.87 -21.56 8.64
N ALA A 145 7.29 -20.30 8.41
CA ALA A 145 6.77 -19.12 9.10
C ALA A 145 5.24 -19.10 9.09
N SER A 146 4.65 -19.20 10.26
CA SER A 146 3.19 -19.25 10.43
C SER A 146 2.76 -18.30 11.55
N LEU A 147 1.52 -17.82 11.46
CA LEU A 147 0.95 -16.92 12.46
C LEU A 147 -0.36 -17.52 12.98
N ARG A 148 -0.53 -17.59 14.29
CA ARG A 148 -1.73 -18.14 14.97
C ARG A 148 -2.37 -17.10 15.86
N PRO A 149 -3.68 -17.18 16.13
CA PRO A 149 -4.22 -16.51 17.30
C PRO A 149 -3.55 -17.07 18.56
N ALA A 150 -3.16 -16.20 19.48
CA ALA A 150 -2.54 -16.61 20.73
C ALA A 150 -3.42 -17.59 21.50
N GLY A 151 -2.83 -18.66 22.03
CA GLY A 151 -3.55 -19.71 22.78
C GLY A 151 -4.40 -20.65 21.91
N ARG A 152 -4.26 -20.60 20.57
CA ARG A 152 -4.96 -21.51 19.64
C ARG A 152 -3.98 -22.25 18.74
N ASN A 153 -4.37 -23.43 18.25
CA ASN A 153 -3.54 -24.26 17.38
C ASN A 153 -3.87 -24.09 15.88
N ALA A 154 -4.92 -23.34 15.54
CA ALA A 154 -5.27 -23.09 14.14
C ALA A 154 -4.48 -21.90 13.59
N ASP A 155 -3.85 -22.08 12.42
CA ASP A 155 -3.06 -21.03 11.79
C ASP A 155 -3.97 -19.98 11.11
N LEU A 156 -3.68 -18.70 11.33
CA LEU A 156 -4.19 -17.59 10.51
C LEU A 156 -3.47 -17.59 9.16
N PHE A 157 -2.17 -17.72 9.21
CA PHE A 157 -1.30 -17.85 8.04
C PHE A 157 -0.38 -19.04 8.26
N LYS A 158 -0.17 -19.82 7.22
CA LYS A 158 0.61 -21.04 7.29
C LYS A 158 1.72 -21.05 6.24
N ASP A 159 2.92 -21.48 6.65
CA ASP A 159 4.04 -21.70 5.77
C ASP A 159 4.32 -20.55 4.80
N ALA A 160 4.29 -19.30 5.31
CA ALA A 160 4.53 -18.11 4.49
C ALA A 160 5.98 -18.12 3.96
N PRO A 161 6.19 -18.13 2.62
CA PRO A 161 7.52 -18.11 2.05
C PRO A 161 8.28 -16.82 2.40
N GLU A 162 9.63 -16.87 2.38
CA GLU A 162 10.43 -15.64 2.50
C GLU A 162 10.12 -14.66 1.36
N ALA A 163 10.17 -13.38 1.66
CA ALA A 163 9.88 -12.26 0.76
C ALA A 163 8.46 -12.30 0.16
N SER A 164 7.51 -12.90 0.88
CA SER A 164 6.12 -12.99 0.46
C SER A 164 5.19 -12.25 1.40
N VAL A 165 3.99 -11.96 0.89
CA VAL A 165 2.84 -11.48 1.66
C VAL A 165 1.66 -12.43 1.48
N GLN A 166 1.00 -12.76 2.56
CA GLN A 166 -0.30 -13.43 2.58
C GLN A 166 -1.30 -12.48 3.23
N ARG A 167 -2.48 -12.31 2.64
CA ARG A 167 -3.54 -11.46 3.19
C ARG A 167 -4.86 -12.23 3.26
N ARG A 168 -5.64 -11.91 4.29
CA ARG A 168 -7.00 -12.45 4.44
C ARG A 168 -7.94 -11.49 5.15
N SER A 169 -9.20 -11.58 4.80
CA SER A 169 -10.28 -10.89 5.50
C SER A 169 -10.68 -11.68 6.75
N ILE A 170 -10.78 -10.99 7.89
CA ILE A 170 -11.25 -11.55 9.16
C ILE A 170 -12.37 -10.71 9.74
N ASN A 171 -13.21 -11.29 10.59
CA ASN A 171 -14.20 -10.50 11.31
C ASN A 171 -13.51 -9.50 12.26
N PRO A 172 -14.09 -8.31 12.48
CA PRO A 172 -13.64 -7.42 13.53
C PRO A 172 -13.54 -8.17 14.87
N VAL A 173 -12.38 -8.10 15.51
CA VAL A 173 -12.08 -8.85 16.73
C VAL A 173 -10.85 -8.29 17.44
N LYS A 174 -10.81 -8.36 18.76
CA LYS A 174 -9.58 -8.18 19.52
C LYS A 174 -8.69 -9.40 19.31
N LEU A 175 -7.47 -9.20 18.82
CA LEU A 175 -6.59 -10.28 18.38
C LEU A 175 -5.17 -10.11 18.92
N SER A 176 -4.67 -11.15 19.57
CA SER A 176 -3.23 -11.34 19.79
C SER A 176 -2.74 -12.51 18.94
N VAL A 177 -1.55 -12.39 18.39
CA VAL A 177 -0.96 -13.39 17.49
C VAL A 177 0.33 -13.96 18.04
N GLN A 178 0.58 -15.24 17.74
CA GLN A 178 1.78 -15.98 18.08
C GLN A 178 2.52 -16.37 16.80
N LEU A 179 3.82 -16.03 16.73
CA LEU A 179 4.70 -16.51 15.69
C LEU A 179 5.04 -17.99 15.91
N VAL A 180 5.10 -18.74 14.81
CA VAL A 180 5.51 -20.13 14.77
C VAL A 180 6.58 -20.30 13.69
N CYS A 181 7.75 -20.85 14.06
CA CYS A 181 8.80 -21.25 13.14
C CYS A 181 9.15 -22.72 13.40
N ALA A 182 9.33 -23.52 12.35
CA ALA A 182 9.61 -24.96 12.45
C ALA A 182 8.63 -25.69 13.41
N ASN A 183 7.34 -25.35 13.33
CA ASN A 183 6.26 -25.87 14.18
C ASN A 183 6.35 -25.56 15.68
N ALA A 184 7.26 -24.67 16.10
CA ALA A 184 7.41 -24.24 17.48
C ALA A 184 7.04 -22.75 17.64
N ASN A 185 6.41 -22.40 18.77
CA ASN A 185 6.15 -21.00 19.11
C ASN A 185 7.48 -20.26 19.34
N VAL A 186 7.59 -19.06 18.78
CA VAL A 186 8.76 -18.18 18.89
C VAL A 186 8.37 -16.85 19.49
N GLY A 187 9.09 -16.42 20.50
CA GLY A 187 8.82 -15.17 21.21
C GLY A 187 7.50 -15.17 21.99
N SER A 188 7.15 -14.02 22.53
CA SER A 188 5.87 -13.79 23.21
C SER A 188 4.77 -13.42 22.19
N PRO A 189 3.49 -13.70 22.48
CA PRO A 189 2.40 -13.22 21.66
C PRO A 189 2.41 -11.70 21.53
N VAL A 190 2.02 -11.20 20.36
CA VAL A 190 1.91 -9.77 20.06
C VAL A 190 0.43 -9.38 20.01
N ASP A 191 0.04 -8.37 20.79
CA ASP A 191 -1.32 -7.84 20.79
C ASP A 191 -1.49 -6.85 19.63
N LEU A 192 -2.43 -7.15 18.72
CA LEU A 192 -2.80 -6.28 17.61
C LEU A 192 -3.92 -5.29 18.00
N GLY A 193 -4.45 -5.39 19.22
CA GLY A 193 -5.60 -4.63 19.66
C GLY A 193 -6.90 -5.07 18.98
N GLU A 194 -7.83 -4.14 18.84
CA GLU A 194 -9.11 -4.36 18.16
C GLU A 194 -8.97 -4.10 16.66
N LEU A 195 -9.12 -5.15 15.87
CA LEU A 195 -9.14 -5.05 14.41
C LEU A 195 -10.55 -4.63 13.97
N LYS A 196 -10.65 -3.49 13.30
CA LYS A 196 -11.93 -2.87 12.91
C LYS A 196 -12.31 -3.20 11.48
N ALA A 197 -13.62 -3.23 11.23
CA ALA A 197 -14.16 -3.34 9.88
C ALA A 197 -13.68 -2.18 9.00
N GLY A 198 -13.35 -2.48 7.75
CA GLY A 198 -12.86 -1.49 6.79
C GLY A 198 -11.39 -1.08 6.98
N GLU A 199 -10.72 -1.51 8.04
CA GLU A 199 -9.31 -1.20 8.26
C GLU A 199 -8.39 -2.33 7.79
N ARG A 200 -7.16 -1.95 7.43
CA ARG A 200 -6.12 -2.87 6.97
C ARG A 200 -4.96 -2.87 7.96
N TYR A 201 -4.41 -4.04 8.19
CA TYR A 201 -3.32 -4.26 9.15
C TYR A 201 -2.24 -5.15 8.53
N SER A 202 -1.01 -4.96 8.98
CA SER A 202 0.12 -5.81 8.61
C SER A 202 0.87 -6.30 9.84
N VAL A 203 1.23 -7.57 9.84
CA VAL A 203 2.20 -8.18 10.74
C VAL A 203 3.43 -8.53 9.91
N LEU A 204 4.57 -7.94 10.25
CA LEU A 204 5.82 -8.04 9.51
C LEU A 204 6.81 -8.88 10.33
N LEU A 205 7.19 -10.03 9.80
CA LEU A 205 8.25 -10.87 10.38
C LEU A 205 9.58 -10.41 9.81
N LEU A 206 10.44 -9.90 10.69
CA LEU A 206 11.75 -9.32 10.37
C LEU A 206 12.87 -10.12 11.03
N PRO A 207 14.00 -10.32 10.35
CA PRO A 207 15.20 -10.84 10.99
C PRO A 207 15.77 -9.80 11.94
N SER A 208 16.26 -10.24 13.11
CA SER A 208 17.02 -9.38 14.02
C SER A 208 18.18 -10.13 14.65
N ALA A 209 19.12 -9.40 15.28
CA ALA A 209 20.26 -10.00 15.99
C ALA A 209 19.82 -10.94 17.13
N ASN A 210 18.61 -10.72 17.68
CA ASN A 210 18.05 -11.51 18.78
C ASN A 210 17.05 -12.59 18.30
N GLY A 211 17.04 -12.90 17.00
CA GLY A 211 16.11 -13.84 16.39
C GLY A 211 14.90 -13.15 15.70
N PRO A 212 13.91 -13.95 15.27
CA PRO A 212 12.73 -13.46 14.58
C PRO A 212 11.97 -12.41 15.40
N GLN A 213 11.59 -11.29 14.76
CA GLN A 213 10.84 -10.21 15.40
C GLN A 213 9.57 -9.89 14.62
N LEU A 214 8.45 -9.74 15.32
CA LEU A 214 7.21 -9.24 14.73
C LEU A 214 7.10 -7.73 14.93
N LEU A 215 6.84 -7.01 13.84
CA LEU A 215 6.47 -5.60 13.81
C LEU A 215 5.05 -5.49 13.28
N THR A 216 4.24 -4.63 13.88
CA THR A 216 2.83 -4.45 13.51
C THR A 216 2.59 -3.05 12.97
N ALA A 217 1.67 -2.92 12.03
CA ALA A 217 1.25 -1.63 11.49
C ALA A 217 -0.23 -1.65 11.11
N THR A 218 -0.90 -0.50 11.28
CA THR A 218 -2.15 -0.19 10.60
C THR A 218 -1.79 0.39 9.23
N ASP A 219 -2.33 -0.19 8.17
CA ASP A 219 -2.02 0.21 6.80
C ASP A 219 -2.88 1.43 6.44
N THR A 220 -2.31 2.62 6.53
CA THR A 220 -2.97 3.89 6.20
C THR A 220 -2.40 4.47 4.91
N LEU A 221 -3.21 5.26 4.20
CA LEU A 221 -2.73 6.10 3.11
C LEU A 221 -2.30 7.46 3.67
N SER A 222 -1.23 8.03 3.11
CA SER A 222 -0.88 9.42 3.38
C SER A 222 -1.82 10.34 2.58
N ASN A 223 -2.28 11.37 3.24
CA ASN A 223 -3.01 12.47 2.59
C ASN A 223 -2.06 13.38 1.85
#